data_1b2ac37371de45788ce1ead483343f4d
#
_entry.id   1b2ac37371de45788ce1ead483343f4d
#
_cell.length_a   1.000
_cell.length_b   1.000
_cell.length_c   1.000
_cell.angle_alpha   90.00
_cell.angle_beta   90.00
_cell.angle_gamma   90.00
#
_symmetry.space_group_name_H-M   'P 1'
#
loop_
_entity.id
_entity.type
_entity.pdbx_description
1 polymer ?
#
loop_
_entity_poly.entity_id
_entity_poly.type
_entity_poly.pdbx_seq_one_letter_code
_entity_poly.pdbx_strand_id
1 'polypeptide(L)'
;MLRKTKIICTLGPAVDNPDMIRALIRGGMNAARFNFSHGSHPEHLARLNMLKSVRDTMSRPVATILDTKGPEIRIKAFQTKTVELSAGDVFTLTTDETVGDSTRVAVTYPELHTELEIGQQILIDDGLIAIRVEEICGHEIRCRVENGGVLSANKSINIPGVHIHLPALTEKDIEDIRFGVENDFDYIAASFVRQAADVEAVRKVLHDFGGDDVKIIAKIENQEGVDNLEAILEAADGIMVARGDLGVEIPAAKVPILQKRMIQKGLKAGKPVITATQMLDSMMRSPRPTRAEVSDVANAVFDGTACVMLSGETASGKYPIEALKAMVEIVTDAEESIHYWKRFQKQQITTSSNINDAITHTCCLTAMDLDAKAIVVTTSSGHTARMVCRFRPACPIAALTMTEKVRRQLAINWGVIPFLTGSVNSTDRIFSLSAEVVLKERLVEVGDTVVITAGTPFGKTGSTNLIKVQVVEEENLCSF
;
A
#
# COMPACT_ATOMS: atom_id res chain seq x y z
N MET A 1 4.96 -1.64 23.87
CA MET A 1 4.01 -2.54 23.13
C MET A 1 4.56 -2.82 21.72
N LEU A 2 4.33 -4.00 21.15
CA LEU A 2 4.71 -4.28 19.76
C LEU A 2 3.74 -3.55 18.81
N ARG A 3 4.26 -2.67 17.97
CA ARG A 3 3.47 -1.92 16.98
C ARG A 3 2.80 -2.87 15.97
N LYS A 4 1.51 -2.70 15.75
CA LYS A 4 0.70 -3.54 14.87
C LYS A 4 0.54 -2.95 13.46
N THR A 5 0.27 -1.63 13.35
CA THR A 5 0.23 -0.90 12.08
C THR A 5 1.61 -0.81 11.47
N LYS A 6 1.74 -1.13 10.20
CA LYS A 6 3.02 -1.21 9.50
C LYS A 6 3.38 0.13 8.88
N ILE A 7 4.68 0.38 8.69
CA ILE A 7 5.17 1.61 8.07
C ILE A 7 5.92 1.27 6.78
N ILE A 8 5.54 1.96 5.71
CA ILE A 8 6.18 1.90 4.40
C ILE A 8 6.97 3.19 4.21
N CYS A 9 8.23 3.08 3.81
CA CYS A 9 9.07 4.22 3.46
C CYS A 9 9.42 4.18 1.97
N THR A 10 9.24 5.30 1.28
CA THR A 10 9.72 5.42 -0.10
C THR A 10 11.21 5.68 -0.09
N LEU A 11 11.96 4.87 -0.84
CA LEU A 11 13.40 5.07 -1.02
C LEU A 11 13.67 6.07 -2.15
N GLY A 12 14.64 6.94 -1.94
CA GLY A 12 15.07 7.93 -2.89
C GLY A 12 16.38 8.59 -2.47
N PRO A 13 16.77 9.68 -3.13
CA PRO A 13 18.10 10.30 -2.92
C PRO A 13 18.45 10.64 -1.48
N ALA A 14 17.46 10.95 -0.63
CA ALA A 14 17.69 11.29 0.78
C ALA A 14 18.22 10.11 1.61
N VAL A 15 18.05 8.88 1.14
CA VAL A 15 18.39 7.65 1.88
C VAL A 15 19.25 6.68 1.07
N ASP A 16 19.90 7.14 -0.01
CA ASP A 16 20.71 6.34 -0.93
C ASP A 16 22.08 5.96 -0.36
N ASN A 17 22.11 5.43 0.87
CA ASN A 17 23.31 4.83 1.45
C ASN A 17 22.94 3.72 2.47
N PRO A 18 23.83 2.72 2.69
CA PRO A 18 23.54 1.58 3.56
C PRO A 18 23.21 1.95 5.01
N ASP A 19 23.82 3.01 5.55
CA ASP A 19 23.61 3.40 6.94
C ASP A 19 22.23 4.01 7.15
N MET A 20 21.74 4.81 6.18
CA MET A 20 20.38 5.34 6.20
C MET A 20 19.35 4.22 6.06
N ILE A 21 19.56 3.26 5.15
CA ILE A 21 18.68 2.08 5.01
C ILE A 21 18.67 1.28 6.32
N ARG A 22 19.83 1.07 6.93
CA ARG A 22 19.94 0.40 8.25
C ARG A 22 19.18 1.17 9.33
N ALA A 23 19.28 2.50 9.33
CA ALA A 23 18.57 3.36 10.27
C ALA A 23 17.06 3.29 10.07
N LEU A 24 16.57 3.28 8.81
CA LEU A 24 15.14 3.08 8.51
C LEU A 24 14.62 1.72 8.99
N ILE A 25 15.37 0.63 8.74
CA ILE A 25 14.97 -0.72 9.19
C ILE A 25 14.94 -0.77 10.73
N ARG A 26 15.96 -0.27 11.41
CA ARG A 26 16.01 -0.19 12.87
C ARG A 26 14.92 0.71 13.45
N GLY A 27 14.63 1.80 12.76
CA GLY A 27 13.59 2.76 13.12
C GLY A 27 12.16 2.21 12.96
N GLY A 28 11.99 1.06 12.29
CA GLY A 28 10.70 0.38 12.21
C GLY A 28 10.06 0.36 10.82
N MET A 29 10.81 0.59 9.75
CA MET A 29 10.35 0.36 8.38
C MET A 29 10.01 -1.11 8.16
N ASN A 30 8.82 -1.40 7.66
CA ASN A 30 8.33 -2.74 7.36
C ASN A 30 8.36 -3.07 5.86
N ALA A 31 8.25 -2.05 5.01
CA ALA A 31 8.39 -2.20 3.56
C ALA A 31 9.07 -0.97 2.95
N ALA A 32 9.80 -1.20 1.88
CA ALA A 32 10.42 -0.18 1.06
C ALA A 32 9.65 -0.04 -0.26
N ARG A 33 9.18 1.19 -0.55
CA ARG A 33 8.52 1.53 -1.82
C ARG A 33 9.54 2.14 -2.78
N PHE A 34 9.48 1.70 -4.03
CA PHE A 34 10.26 2.21 -5.16
C PHE A 34 9.27 2.86 -6.14
N ASN A 35 9.36 4.18 -6.30
CA ASN A 35 8.45 4.93 -7.16
C ASN A 35 9.02 5.00 -8.59
N PHE A 36 8.46 4.22 -9.51
CA PHE A 36 8.90 4.14 -10.91
C PHE A 36 8.36 5.28 -11.80
N SER A 37 7.60 6.22 -11.22
CA SER A 37 7.33 7.50 -11.88
C SER A 37 8.59 8.35 -12.04
N HIS A 38 9.63 8.08 -11.24
CA HIS A 38 10.90 8.79 -11.21
C HIS A 38 12.08 7.82 -11.22
N GLY A 39 13.21 8.27 -11.75
CA GLY A 39 14.43 7.47 -11.81
C GLY A 39 14.44 6.46 -12.96
N SER A 40 15.55 5.77 -13.08
CA SER A 40 15.81 4.74 -14.10
C SER A 40 15.94 3.35 -13.47
N HIS A 41 15.77 2.29 -14.27
CA HIS A 41 15.98 0.91 -13.81
C HIS A 41 17.34 0.68 -13.14
N PRO A 42 18.49 1.19 -13.67
CA PRO A 42 19.78 1.06 -12.99
C PRO A 42 19.82 1.71 -11.59
N GLU A 43 19.20 2.87 -11.40
CA GLU A 43 19.13 3.55 -10.09
C GLU A 43 18.28 2.74 -9.11
N HIS A 44 17.12 2.24 -9.56
CA HIS A 44 16.27 1.38 -8.74
C HIS A 44 16.95 0.06 -8.39
N LEU A 45 17.71 -0.54 -9.32
CA LEU A 45 18.48 -1.76 -9.07
C LEU A 45 19.57 -1.54 -8.02
N ALA A 46 20.29 -0.44 -8.10
CA ALA A 46 21.31 -0.09 -7.11
C ALA A 46 20.72 0.05 -5.69
N ARG A 47 19.60 0.77 -5.55
CA ARG A 47 18.86 0.89 -4.28
C ARG A 47 18.34 -0.45 -3.77
N LEU A 48 17.77 -1.26 -4.66
CA LEU A 48 17.25 -2.57 -4.30
C LEU A 48 18.35 -3.50 -3.79
N ASN A 49 19.49 -3.55 -4.47
CA ASN A 49 20.64 -4.36 -4.06
C ASN A 49 21.20 -3.91 -2.71
N MET A 50 21.25 -2.60 -2.48
CA MET A 50 21.64 -2.04 -1.19
C MET A 50 20.66 -2.43 -0.08
N LEU A 51 19.34 -2.33 -0.33
CA LEU A 51 18.31 -2.76 0.62
C LEU A 51 18.44 -4.26 0.93
N LYS A 52 18.59 -5.10 -0.11
CA LYS A 52 18.75 -6.57 0.06
C LYS A 52 19.95 -6.88 0.93
N SER A 53 21.11 -6.30 0.65
CA SER A 53 22.33 -6.50 1.44
C SER A 53 22.16 -6.11 2.90
N VAL A 54 21.57 -4.94 3.18
CA VAL A 54 21.35 -4.48 4.57
C VAL A 54 20.29 -5.34 5.27
N ARG A 55 19.18 -5.64 4.61
CA ARG A 55 18.08 -6.47 5.14
C ARG A 55 18.58 -7.85 5.56
N ASP A 56 19.38 -8.50 4.70
CA ASP A 56 19.87 -9.86 4.93
C ASP A 56 20.83 -9.91 6.13
N THR A 57 21.73 -8.90 6.26
CA THR A 57 22.62 -8.78 7.43
C THR A 57 21.88 -8.55 8.75
N MET A 58 20.69 -7.97 8.69
CA MET A 58 19.86 -7.70 9.87
C MET A 58 18.84 -8.81 10.16
N SER A 59 18.67 -9.79 9.27
CA SER A 59 17.65 -10.84 9.33
C SER A 59 16.23 -10.31 9.54
N ARG A 60 15.92 -9.12 8.99
CA ARG A 60 14.61 -8.47 9.11
C ARG A 60 13.79 -8.61 7.84
N PRO A 61 12.51 -9.03 7.93
CA PRO A 61 11.64 -9.17 6.76
C PRO A 61 11.11 -7.78 6.33
N VAL A 62 11.84 -7.10 5.47
CA VAL A 62 11.40 -5.85 4.84
C VAL A 62 10.90 -6.17 3.45
N ALA A 63 9.61 -5.93 3.18
CA ALA A 63 9.02 -6.13 1.87
C ALA A 63 9.46 -5.06 0.87
N THR A 64 9.41 -5.40 -0.42
CA THR A 64 9.69 -4.48 -1.52
C THR A 64 8.43 -4.24 -2.34
N ILE A 65 8.12 -2.97 -2.61
CA ILE A 65 6.96 -2.55 -3.39
C ILE A 65 7.44 -1.74 -4.59
N LEU A 66 7.19 -2.23 -5.80
CA LEU A 66 7.36 -1.48 -7.03
C LEU A 66 6.05 -0.74 -7.31
N ASP A 67 6.09 0.57 -7.35
CA ASP A 67 4.93 1.44 -7.62
C ASP A 67 5.04 1.94 -9.04
N THR A 68 4.14 1.49 -9.92
CA THR A 68 4.14 1.82 -11.34
C THR A 68 3.74 3.28 -11.58
N LYS A 69 4.14 3.83 -12.71
CA LYS A 69 3.72 5.16 -13.10
C LYS A 69 2.23 5.21 -13.42
N GLY A 70 1.74 4.21 -14.15
CA GLY A 70 0.38 4.14 -14.65
C GLY A 70 0.09 5.07 -15.83
N PRO A 71 -1.08 4.91 -16.45
CA PRO A 71 -1.52 5.73 -17.55
C PRO A 71 -1.99 7.11 -17.07
N GLU A 72 -1.26 8.14 -17.40
CA GLU A 72 -1.56 9.54 -17.10
C GLU A 72 -1.68 10.36 -18.37
N ILE A 73 -2.62 11.29 -18.37
CA ILE A 73 -2.66 12.36 -19.38
C ILE A 73 -1.78 13.50 -18.91
N ARG A 74 -0.93 13.98 -19.80
CA ARG A 74 -0.03 15.12 -19.52
C ARG A 74 -0.06 16.13 -20.66
N ILE A 75 0.19 17.39 -20.33
CA ILE A 75 0.57 18.38 -21.34
C ILE A 75 2.00 18.12 -21.83
N LYS A 76 2.26 18.46 -23.10
CA LYS A 76 3.57 18.31 -23.72
C LYS A 76 4.46 19.52 -23.48
N ALA A 77 5.47 19.70 -24.33
CA ALA A 77 6.46 20.76 -24.21
C ALA A 77 5.95 22.12 -24.66
N PHE A 78 6.51 23.19 -24.10
CA PHE A 78 6.34 24.56 -24.52
C PHE A 78 7.59 25.07 -25.25
N GLN A 79 7.44 26.11 -26.07
CA GLN A 79 8.56 26.84 -26.68
C GLN A 79 9.43 27.52 -25.61
N THR A 80 8.81 27.96 -24.54
CA THR A 80 9.47 28.58 -23.41
C THR A 80 9.54 27.58 -22.23
N LYS A 81 10.37 27.84 -21.25
CA LYS A 81 10.49 26.98 -20.07
C LYS A 81 9.19 26.92 -19.24
N THR A 82 8.49 28.04 -19.18
CA THR A 82 7.21 28.20 -18.47
C THR A 82 6.31 29.18 -19.21
N VAL A 83 4.99 29.02 -19.00
CA VAL A 83 3.95 29.93 -19.49
C VAL A 83 3.14 30.38 -18.28
N GLU A 84 2.77 31.65 -18.23
CA GLU A 84 1.87 32.19 -17.21
C GLU A 84 0.45 32.28 -17.75
N LEU A 85 -0.51 31.71 -17.07
CA LEU A 85 -1.93 31.77 -17.38
C LEU A 85 -2.65 32.60 -16.34
N SER A 86 -3.54 33.51 -16.77
CA SER A 86 -4.36 34.34 -15.89
C SER A 86 -5.82 33.91 -15.93
N ALA A 87 -6.53 34.08 -14.82
CA ALA A 87 -7.97 33.81 -14.80
C ALA A 87 -8.69 34.66 -15.86
N GLY A 88 -9.55 34.03 -16.64
CA GLY A 88 -10.26 34.63 -17.76
C GLY A 88 -9.56 34.48 -19.11
N ASP A 89 -8.31 34.03 -19.16
CA ASP A 89 -7.63 33.73 -20.43
C ASP A 89 -8.30 32.58 -21.18
N VAL A 90 -8.15 32.58 -22.50
CA VAL A 90 -8.49 31.43 -23.33
C VAL A 90 -7.24 30.62 -23.56
N PHE A 91 -7.29 29.33 -23.21
CA PHE A 91 -6.18 28.40 -23.39
C PHE A 91 -6.67 27.13 -24.08
N THR A 92 -6.00 26.68 -25.11
CA THR A 92 -6.42 25.54 -25.94
C THR A 92 -5.54 24.34 -25.67
N LEU A 93 -6.16 23.20 -25.33
CA LEU A 93 -5.50 21.89 -25.37
C LEU A 93 -5.72 21.31 -26.78
N THR A 94 -4.69 20.69 -27.35
CA THR A 94 -4.82 20.03 -28.66
C THR A 94 -4.30 18.62 -28.61
N THR A 95 -4.97 17.71 -29.34
CA THR A 95 -4.50 16.32 -29.51
C THR A 95 -3.55 16.19 -30.71
N ASP A 96 -3.37 17.25 -31.52
CA ASP A 96 -2.35 17.30 -32.55
C ASP A 96 -0.96 17.58 -31.97
N GLU A 97 0.06 16.99 -32.60
CA GLU A 97 1.46 17.21 -32.17
C GLU A 97 1.87 18.67 -32.47
N THR A 98 2.09 19.43 -31.41
CA THR A 98 2.59 20.79 -31.49
C THR A 98 3.43 21.16 -30.28
N VAL A 99 4.37 22.08 -30.45
CA VAL A 99 5.07 22.71 -29.34
C VAL A 99 4.21 23.88 -28.85
N GLY A 100 3.85 23.84 -27.57
CA GLY A 100 2.94 24.79 -26.95
C GLY A 100 3.51 26.21 -26.79
N ASP A 101 2.62 27.17 -26.61
CA ASP A 101 2.91 28.57 -26.29
C ASP A 101 1.95 29.11 -25.23
N SER A 102 1.83 30.43 -25.08
CA SER A 102 0.92 31.05 -24.11
C SER A 102 -0.58 30.88 -24.44
N THR A 103 -0.92 30.34 -25.60
CA THR A 103 -2.31 30.19 -26.05
C THR A 103 -2.75 28.76 -26.21
N ARG A 104 -1.82 27.82 -26.38
CA ARG A 104 -2.15 26.40 -26.55
C ARG A 104 -1.01 25.45 -26.20
N VAL A 105 -1.34 24.17 -25.94
CA VAL A 105 -0.39 23.09 -25.74
C VAL A 105 -0.96 21.73 -26.16
N ALA A 106 -0.10 20.86 -26.69
CA ALA A 106 -0.46 19.48 -27.00
C ALA A 106 -0.59 18.63 -25.73
N VAL A 107 -1.46 17.61 -25.79
CA VAL A 107 -1.64 16.61 -24.75
C VAL A 107 -1.11 15.25 -25.18
N THR A 108 -0.83 14.36 -24.23
CA THR A 108 -0.29 13.03 -24.51
C THR A 108 -1.35 12.02 -24.96
N TYR A 109 -2.64 12.27 -24.69
CA TYR A 109 -3.73 11.37 -25.03
C TYR A 109 -4.48 11.83 -26.30
N PRO A 110 -4.36 11.07 -27.42
CA PRO A 110 -4.85 11.52 -28.73
C PRO A 110 -6.38 11.58 -28.81
N GLU A 111 -7.09 10.75 -28.04
CA GLU A 111 -8.56 10.66 -28.09
C GLU A 111 -9.26 11.64 -27.14
N LEU A 112 -8.52 12.47 -26.40
CA LEU A 112 -9.07 13.34 -25.35
C LEU A 112 -10.23 14.20 -25.85
N HIS A 113 -10.13 14.75 -27.04
CA HIS A 113 -11.16 15.62 -27.65
C HIS A 113 -12.49 14.90 -27.92
N THR A 114 -12.49 13.55 -28.00
CA THR A 114 -13.71 12.75 -28.25
C THR A 114 -14.41 12.35 -26.96
N GLU A 115 -13.75 12.46 -25.82
CA GLU A 115 -14.25 12.01 -24.51
C GLU A 115 -14.70 13.16 -23.61
N LEU A 116 -14.48 14.40 -24.04
CA LEU A 116 -14.84 15.60 -23.31
C LEU A 116 -16.15 16.22 -23.79
N GLU A 117 -16.83 16.89 -22.88
CA GLU A 117 -18.03 17.68 -23.14
C GLU A 117 -17.85 19.14 -22.75
N ILE A 118 -18.59 20.03 -23.39
CA ILE A 118 -18.62 21.46 -23.05
C ILE A 118 -19.10 21.64 -21.61
N GLY A 119 -18.41 22.47 -20.85
CA GLY A 119 -18.69 22.76 -19.43
C GLY A 119 -17.91 21.90 -18.45
N GLN A 120 -17.22 20.85 -18.88
CA GLN A 120 -16.36 20.05 -18.01
C GLN A 120 -15.13 20.82 -17.57
N GLN A 121 -14.69 20.53 -16.34
CA GLN A 121 -13.49 21.12 -15.74
C GLN A 121 -12.30 20.21 -15.99
N ILE A 122 -11.18 20.81 -16.38
CA ILE A 122 -9.89 20.15 -16.51
C ILE A 122 -8.96 20.78 -15.47
N LEU A 123 -8.29 19.92 -14.70
CA LEU A 123 -7.30 20.30 -13.71
C LEU A 123 -5.90 19.98 -14.21
N ILE A 124 -4.97 20.92 -14.07
CA ILE A 124 -3.58 20.76 -14.52
C ILE A 124 -2.66 20.99 -13.32
N ASP A 125 -1.52 20.24 -13.28
CA ASP A 125 -0.53 20.32 -12.20
C ASP A 125 -1.13 20.04 -10.83
N ASP A 126 -1.69 18.85 -10.66
CA ASP A 126 -2.35 18.38 -9.43
C ASP A 126 -3.45 19.33 -8.92
N GLY A 127 -4.14 19.99 -9.86
CA GLY A 127 -5.25 20.88 -9.57
C GLY A 127 -4.85 22.32 -9.22
N LEU A 128 -3.59 22.68 -9.37
CA LEU A 128 -3.11 24.06 -9.17
C LEU A 128 -3.69 25.03 -10.21
N ILE A 129 -3.95 24.55 -11.42
CA ILE A 129 -4.58 25.32 -12.51
C ILE A 129 -5.87 24.61 -12.90
N ALA A 130 -6.96 25.36 -12.97
CA ALA A 130 -8.26 24.87 -13.42
C ALA A 130 -8.71 25.61 -14.68
N ILE A 131 -9.12 24.85 -15.68
CA ILE A 131 -9.65 25.36 -16.93
C ILE A 131 -10.99 24.67 -17.22
N ARG A 132 -11.88 25.36 -17.93
CA ARG A 132 -13.21 24.84 -18.28
C ARG A 132 -13.39 24.79 -19.78
N VAL A 133 -13.87 23.65 -20.29
CA VAL A 133 -14.13 23.47 -21.72
C VAL A 133 -15.26 24.37 -22.18
N GLU A 134 -14.98 25.26 -23.16
CA GLU A 134 -15.97 26.15 -23.79
C GLU A 134 -16.41 25.66 -25.16
N GLU A 135 -15.48 25.05 -25.92
CA GLU A 135 -15.73 24.62 -27.28
C GLU A 135 -14.78 23.45 -27.63
N ILE A 136 -15.27 22.53 -28.44
CA ILE A 136 -14.46 21.43 -29.02
C ILE A 136 -14.61 21.51 -30.54
N CYS A 137 -13.52 21.73 -31.25
CA CYS A 137 -13.51 21.84 -32.71
C CYS A 137 -12.41 20.96 -33.31
N GLY A 138 -12.79 19.80 -33.85
CA GLY A 138 -11.82 18.79 -34.28
C GLY A 138 -10.89 18.38 -33.16
N HIS A 139 -9.60 18.53 -33.32
CA HIS A 139 -8.59 18.18 -32.33
C HIS A 139 -8.31 19.28 -31.27
N GLU A 140 -8.98 20.42 -31.37
CA GLU A 140 -8.81 21.56 -30.49
C GLU A 140 -9.88 21.60 -29.40
N ILE A 141 -9.45 21.67 -28.13
CA ILE A 141 -10.30 21.81 -26.96
C ILE A 141 -10.05 23.20 -26.39
N ARG A 142 -10.92 24.14 -26.69
CA ARG A 142 -10.81 25.52 -26.25
C ARG A 142 -11.39 25.65 -24.83
N CYS A 143 -10.58 26.17 -23.94
CA CYS A 143 -10.92 26.27 -22.51
C CYS A 143 -10.79 27.70 -22.01
N ARG A 144 -11.58 28.03 -20.97
CA ARG A 144 -11.46 29.23 -20.15
C ARG A 144 -10.68 28.92 -18.89
N VAL A 145 -9.65 29.70 -18.59
CA VAL A 145 -8.90 29.60 -17.34
C VAL A 145 -9.76 30.11 -16.18
N GLU A 146 -10.05 29.25 -15.20
CA GLU A 146 -10.81 29.61 -14.00
C GLU A 146 -9.88 30.15 -12.92
N ASN A 147 -8.76 29.47 -12.66
CA ASN A 147 -7.66 30.00 -11.88
C ASN A 147 -6.34 29.76 -12.60
N GLY A 148 -5.54 30.80 -12.68
CA GLY A 148 -4.28 30.78 -13.38
C GLY A 148 -3.09 30.41 -12.49
N GLY A 149 -1.92 30.39 -13.12
CA GLY A 149 -0.65 30.09 -12.50
C GLY A 149 0.47 29.91 -13.50
N VAL A 150 1.65 29.60 -13.00
CA VAL A 150 2.82 29.30 -13.86
C VAL A 150 2.79 27.84 -14.26
N LEU A 151 2.69 27.57 -15.56
CA LEU A 151 2.60 26.25 -16.14
C LEU A 151 3.91 25.87 -16.83
N SER A 152 4.46 24.71 -16.49
CA SER A 152 5.65 24.12 -17.14
C SER A 152 5.28 22.85 -17.90
N ALA A 153 6.18 22.35 -18.73
CA ALA A 153 5.98 21.13 -19.51
C ALA A 153 5.74 19.88 -18.64
N ASN A 154 5.10 18.89 -19.24
CA ASN A 154 4.87 17.54 -18.67
C ASN A 154 4.02 17.50 -17.39
N LYS A 155 3.18 18.51 -17.14
CA LYS A 155 2.25 18.51 -16.01
C LYS A 155 1.07 17.57 -16.25
N SER A 156 0.58 16.96 -15.17
CA SER A 156 -0.59 16.08 -15.17
C SER A 156 -1.86 16.82 -15.60
N ILE A 157 -2.77 16.08 -16.23
CA ILE A 157 -4.15 16.51 -16.51
C ILE A 157 -5.08 15.53 -15.80
N ASN A 158 -5.99 16.06 -15.01
CA ASN A 158 -7.08 15.34 -14.38
C ASN A 158 -8.42 15.91 -14.81
N ILE A 159 -9.40 15.06 -15.00
CA ILE A 159 -10.73 15.46 -15.49
C ILE A 159 -11.79 14.85 -14.56
N PRO A 160 -12.08 15.52 -13.45
CA PRO A 160 -12.97 14.97 -12.41
C PRO A 160 -14.33 14.58 -12.96
N GLY A 161 -14.75 13.34 -12.65
CA GLY A 161 -16.07 12.83 -13.03
C GLY A 161 -16.23 12.40 -14.48
N VAL A 162 -15.16 12.36 -15.27
CA VAL A 162 -15.17 11.87 -16.66
C VAL A 162 -14.49 10.51 -16.75
N HIS A 163 -15.15 9.56 -17.43
CA HIS A 163 -14.54 8.27 -17.74
C HIS A 163 -13.63 8.40 -18.96
N ILE A 164 -12.34 8.22 -18.77
CA ILE A 164 -11.33 8.26 -19.82
C ILE A 164 -10.87 6.84 -20.16
N HIS A 165 -10.92 6.47 -21.44
CA HIS A 165 -10.59 5.12 -21.92
C HIS A 165 -9.08 4.89 -22.10
N LEU A 166 -8.28 5.23 -21.07
CA LEU A 166 -6.86 4.92 -21.07
C LEU A 166 -6.64 3.40 -20.95
N PRO A 167 -5.55 2.86 -21.52
CA PRO A 167 -5.17 1.46 -21.30
C PRO A 167 -4.92 1.21 -19.81
N ALA A 168 -5.10 -0.02 -19.35
CA ALA A 168 -4.81 -0.39 -17.96
C ALA A 168 -3.32 -0.25 -17.62
N LEU A 169 -2.44 -0.52 -18.59
CA LEU A 169 -0.98 -0.46 -18.47
C LEU A 169 -0.39 0.22 -19.70
N THR A 170 0.63 1.03 -19.47
CA THR A 170 1.49 1.55 -20.53
C THR A 170 2.59 0.55 -20.87
N GLU A 171 3.28 0.72 -22.01
CA GLU A 171 4.47 -0.09 -22.34
C GLU A 171 5.54 0.01 -21.26
N LYS A 172 5.75 1.19 -20.69
CA LYS A 172 6.65 1.41 -19.57
C LYS A 172 6.24 0.61 -18.34
N ASP A 173 4.96 0.58 -18.00
CA ASP A 173 4.48 -0.21 -16.85
C ASP A 173 4.76 -1.70 -17.05
N ILE A 174 4.61 -2.22 -18.27
CA ILE A 174 4.91 -3.61 -18.61
C ILE A 174 6.42 -3.89 -18.42
N GLU A 175 7.30 -3.00 -18.87
CA GLU A 175 8.74 -3.10 -18.66
C GLU A 175 9.11 -3.00 -17.18
N ASP A 176 8.47 -2.11 -16.43
CA ASP A 176 8.68 -1.94 -14.99
C ASP A 176 8.22 -3.19 -14.21
N ILE A 177 7.07 -3.79 -14.57
CA ILE A 177 6.57 -5.04 -13.96
C ILE A 177 7.53 -6.19 -14.26
N ARG A 178 8.01 -6.32 -15.51
CA ARG A 178 9.03 -7.31 -15.87
C ARG A 178 10.28 -7.14 -15.02
N PHE A 179 10.79 -5.92 -14.91
CA PHE A 179 11.93 -5.61 -14.03
C PHE A 179 11.65 -6.04 -12.58
N GLY A 180 10.42 -5.81 -12.09
CA GLY A 180 9.99 -6.22 -10.75
C GLY A 180 10.06 -7.73 -10.53
N VAL A 181 9.61 -8.53 -11.51
CA VAL A 181 9.68 -10.00 -11.48
C VAL A 181 11.14 -10.47 -11.51
N GLU A 182 11.93 -9.98 -12.46
CA GLU A 182 13.34 -10.35 -12.63
C GLU A 182 14.20 -10.02 -11.39
N ASN A 183 13.78 -9.03 -10.60
CA ASN A 183 14.50 -8.56 -9.42
C ASN A 183 13.84 -8.92 -8.07
N ASP A 184 12.93 -9.90 -8.06
CA ASP A 184 12.30 -10.46 -6.85
C ASP A 184 11.62 -9.40 -5.97
N PHE A 185 10.84 -8.51 -6.57
CA PHE A 185 9.95 -7.64 -5.81
C PHE A 185 8.79 -8.43 -5.21
N ASP A 186 8.34 -8.04 -4.01
CA ASP A 186 7.27 -8.72 -3.28
C ASP A 186 5.88 -8.27 -3.72
N TYR A 187 5.76 -6.99 -4.14
CA TYR A 187 4.50 -6.34 -4.53
C TYR A 187 4.68 -5.44 -5.74
N ILE A 188 3.63 -5.39 -6.58
CA ILE A 188 3.40 -4.32 -7.55
C ILE A 188 2.25 -3.46 -7.02
N ALA A 189 2.48 -2.16 -6.82
CA ALA A 189 1.42 -1.19 -6.60
C ALA A 189 1.03 -0.60 -7.96
N ALA A 190 -0.15 -0.99 -8.45
CA ALA A 190 -0.65 -0.59 -9.76
C ALA A 190 -1.37 0.75 -9.66
N SER A 191 -0.91 1.76 -10.41
CA SER A 191 -1.46 3.10 -10.42
C SER A 191 -2.72 3.20 -11.27
N PHE A 192 -3.61 4.12 -10.91
CA PHE A 192 -4.84 4.47 -11.62
C PHE A 192 -5.80 3.30 -11.92
N VAL A 193 -5.91 2.35 -10.98
CA VAL A 193 -6.85 1.23 -11.10
C VAL A 193 -8.29 1.75 -11.03
N ARG A 194 -9.09 1.47 -12.07
CA ARG A 194 -10.48 1.89 -12.22
C ARG A 194 -11.46 0.73 -12.02
N GLN A 195 -11.06 -0.47 -12.37
CA GLN A 195 -11.91 -1.67 -12.36
C GLN A 195 -11.09 -2.95 -12.15
N ALA A 196 -11.79 -4.05 -11.87
CA ALA A 196 -11.13 -5.36 -11.67
C ALA A 196 -10.31 -5.82 -12.88
N ALA A 197 -10.77 -5.51 -14.11
CA ALA A 197 -10.06 -5.85 -15.34
C ALA A 197 -8.66 -5.21 -15.42
N ASP A 198 -8.45 -4.03 -14.81
CA ASP A 198 -7.13 -3.40 -14.75
C ASP A 198 -6.18 -4.23 -13.87
N VAL A 199 -6.66 -4.77 -12.76
CA VAL A 199 -5.89 -5.68 -11.89
C VAL A 199 -5.56 -6.99 -12.60
N GLU A 200 -6.53 -7.55 -13.34
CA GLU A 200 -6.31 -8.77 -14.11
C GLU A 200 -5.31 -8.56 -15.25
N ALA A 201 -5.26 -7.38 -15.85
CA ALA A 201 -4.24 -7.03 -16.83
C ALA A 201 -2.83 -7.06 -16.22
N VAL A 202 -2.65 -6.48 -15.01
CA VAL A 202 -1.39 -6.57 -14.25
C VAL A 202 -1.04 -8.03 -13.94
N ARG A 203 -2.03 -8.82 -13.48
CA ARG A 203 -1.83 -10.23 -13.15
C ARG A 203 -1.41 -11.06 -14.35
N LYS A 204 -1.97 -10.78 -15.52
CA LYS A 204 -1.58 -11.42 -16.78
C LYS A 204 -0.12 -11.11 -17.11
N VAL A 205 0.31 -9.86 -17.03
CA VAL A 205 1.71 -9.48 -17.29
C VAL A 205 2.66 -10.15 -16.30
N LEU A 206 2.29 -10.24 -15.00
CA LEU A 206 3.05 -10.98 -14.01
C LEU A 206 3.18 -12.46 -14.39
N HIS A 207 2.07 -13.10 -14.79
CA HIS A 207 2.06 -14.50 -15.23
C HIS A 207 2.95 -14.73 -16.45
N ASP A 208 2.86 -13.86 -17.47
CA ASP A 208 3.63 -13.95 -18.71
C ASP A 208 5.15 -13.87 -18.45
N PHE A 209 5.58 -13.21 -17.36
CA PHE A 209 6.98 -13.15 -16.93
C PHE A 209 7.35 -14.13 -15.80
N GLY A 210 6.43 -15.03 -15.38
CA GLY A 210 6.68 -16.03 -14.34
C GLY A 210 6.63 -15.47 -12.91
N GLY A 211 5.95 -14.35 -12.68
CA GLY A 211 5.81 -13.65 -11.40
C GLY A 211 4.51 -13.97 -10.66
N ASP A 212 3.97 -15.19 -10.72
CA ASP A 212 2.70 -15.59 -10.09
C ASP A 212 2.69 -15.42 -8.57
N ASP A 213 3.85 -15.38 -7.94
CA ASP A 213 4.02 -15.17 -6.50
C ASP A 213 4.06 -13.70 -6.08
N VAL A 214 4.19 -12.76 -7.02
CA VAL A 214 4.16 -11.33 -6.77
C VAL A 214 2.73 -10.87 -6.48
N LYS A 215 2.55 -10.05 -5.46
CA LYS A 215 1.24 -9.57 -5.01
C LYS A 215 0.90 -8.20 -5.62
N ILE A 216 -0.38 -7.95 -5.84
CA ILE A 216 -0.87 -6.70 -6.44
C ILE A 216 -1.58 -5.85 -5.39
N ILE A 217 -1.12 -4.61 -5.24
CA ILE A 217 -1.79 -3.54 -4.49
C ILE A 217 -2.43 -2.60 -5.51
N ALA A 218 -3.76 -2.56 -5.56
CA ALA A 218 -4.47 -1.63 -6.43
C ALA A 218 -4.50 -0.23 -5.80
N LYS A 219 -4.02 0.78 -6.51
CA LYS A 219 -4.09 2.18 -6.04
C LYS A 219 -5.42 2.79 -6.46
N ILE A 220 -6.17 3.26 -5.47
CA ILE A 220 -7.47 3.91 -5.67
C ILE A 220 -7.24 5.42 -5.69
N GLU A 221 -7.29 5.99 -6.89
CA GLU A 221 -6.85 7.34 -7.22
C GLU A 221 -7.92 8.19 -7.91
N ASN A 222 -9.07 7.60 -8.27
CA ASN A 222 -10.14 8.23 -9.01
C ASN A 222 -11.53 7.76 -8.55
N GLN A 223 -12.59 8.43 -9.03
CA GLN A 223 -13.97 8.12 -8.67
C GLN A 223 -14.40 6.72 -9.15
N GLU A 224 -13.99 6.31 -10.35
CA GLU A 224 -14.35 5.00 -10.92
C GLU A 224 -13.80 3.85 -10.06
N GLY A 225 -12.54 3.96 -9.59
CA GLY A 225 -11.94 3.01 -8.67
C GLY A 225 -12.65 2.92 -7.32
N VAL A 226 -13.20 4.06 -6.83
CA VAL A 226 -14.04 4.08 -5.62
C VAL A 226 -15.36 3.37 -5.85
N ASP A 227 -15.99 3.57 -7.00
CA ASP A 227 -17.30 2.98 -7.33
C ASP A 227 -17.18 1.46 -7.54
N ASN A 228 -16.08 1.00 -8.15
CA ASN A 228 -15.79 -0.40 -8.44
C ASN A 228 -14.98 -1.10 -7.30
N LEU A 229 -14.86 -0.48 -6.14
CA LEU A 229 -13.97 -0.92 -5.06
C LEU A 229 -14.13 -2.39 -4.66
N GLU A 230 -15.35 -2.94 -4.66
CA GLU A 230 -15.60 -4.32 -4.24
C GLU A 230 -15.00 -5.31 -5.24
N ALA A 231 -15.24 -5.10 -6.53
CA ALA A 231 -14.68 -5.93 -7.59
C ALA A 231 -13.14 -5.82 -7.64
N ILE A 232 -12.60 -4.62 -7.44
CA ILE A 232 -11.15 -4.40 -7.34
C ILE A 232 -10.57 -5.15 -6.13
N LEU A 233 -11.25 -5.08 -4.97
CA LEU A 233 -10.82 -5.81 -3.77
C LEU A 233 -10.88 -7.33 -3.97
N GLU A 234 -11.77 -7.87 -4.77
CA GLU A 234 -11.80 -9.29 -5.09
C GLU A 234 -10.58 -9.70 -5.91
N ALA A 235 -10.22 -8.93 -6.93
CA ALA A 235 -9.12 -9.22 -7.86
C ALA A 235 -7.73 -8.95 -7.27
N ALA A 236 -7.54 -7.86 -6.48
CA ALA A 236 -6.26 -7.44 -5.93
C ALA A 236 -5.90 -8.18 -4.62
N ASP A 237 -4.63 -8.18 -4.25
CA ASP A 237 -4.14 -8.71 -2.95
C ASP A 237 -4.19 -7.67 -1.81
N GLY A 238 -4.37 -6.40 -2.14
CA GLY A 238 -4.55 -5.28 -1.22
C GLY A 238 -4.86 -4.00 -1.99
N ILE A 239 -5.11 -2.90 -1.29
CA ILE A 239 -5.35 -1.59 -1.90
C ILE A 239 -4.50 -0.51 -1.23
N MET A 240 -4.25 0.56 -1.99
CA MET A 240 -3.65 1.80 -1.49
C MET A 240 -4.63 2.95 -1.69
N VAL A 241 -4.92 3.68 -0.63
CA VAL A 241 -5.66 4.94 -0.67
C VAL A 241 -4.65 6.04 -0.96
N ALA A 242 -4.49 6.40 -2.23
CA ALA A 242 -3.53 7.40 -2.70
C ALA A 242 -4.20 8.79 -2.66
N ARG A 243 -4.18 9.41 -1.48
CA ARG A 243 -5.00 10.59 -1.16
C ARG A 243 -4.61 11.83 -1.96
N GLY A 244 -3.36 11.91 -2.44
CA GLY A 244 -2.90 13.01 -3.31
C GLY A 244 -3.71 13.07 -4.60
N ASP A 245 -3.61 12.01 -5.40
CA ASP A 245 -4.30 11.90 -6.69
C ASP A 245 -5.82 11.84 -6.51
N LEU A 246 -6.29 11.07 -5.52
CA LEU A 246 -7.72 10.98 -5.20
C LEU A 246 -8.32 12.35 -4.85
N GLY A 247 -7.57 13.20 -4.14
CA GLY A 247 -8.04 14.54 -3.73
C GLY A 247 -8.07 15.56 -4.88
N VAL A 248 -7.45 15.26 -6.01
CA VAL A 248 -7.58 16.02 -7.25
C VAL A 248 -8.86 15.61 -8.00
N GLU A 249 -9.14 14.30 -8.05
CA GLU A 249 -10.27 13.71 -8.78
C GLU A 249 -11.62 13.84 -8.03
N ILE A 250 -11.57 13.92 -6.71
CA ILE A 250 -12.75 13.94 -5.84
C ILE A 250 -12.68 15.15 -4.90
N PRO A 251 -13.81 15.79 -4.57
CA PRO A 251 -13.81 16.89 -3.61
C PRO A 251 -13.08 16.51 -2.31
N ALA A 252 -12.10 17.31 -1.91
CA ALA A 252 -11.21 17.02 -0.77
C ALA A 252 -11.98 16.69 0.53
N ALA A 253 -13.15 17.30 0.74
CA ALA A 253 -14.02 17.02 1.89
C ALA A 253 -14.55 15.56 1.93
N LYS A 254 -14.59 14.85 0.78
CA LYS A 254 -15.05 13.47 0.69
C LYS A 254 -13.95 12.45 0.94
N VAL A 255 -12.68 12.82 0.75
CA VAL A 255 -11.53 11.90 0.83
C VAL A 255 -11.45 11.20 2.20
N PRO A 256 -11.60 11.85 3.36
CA PRO A 256 -11.55 11.15 4.65
C PRO A 256 -12.68 10.12 4.84
N ILE A 257 -13.87 10.41 4.30
CA ILE A 257 -15.03 9.51 4.36
C ILE A 257 -14.77 8.26 3.51
N LEU A 258 -14.25 8.46 2.30
CA LEU A 258 -13.90 7.38 1.38
C LEU A 258 -12.74 6.54 1.92
N GLN A 259 -11.70 7.16 2.49
CA GLN A 259 -10.62 6.46 3.18
C GLN A 259 -11.16 5.50 4.24
N LYS A 260 -12.03 5.98 5.13
CA LYS A 260 -12.65 5.14 6.17
C LYS A 260 -13.43 3.97 5.55
N ARG A 261 -14.23 4.22 4.51
CA ARG A 261 -14.99 3.17 3.80
C ARG A 261 -14.06 2.13 3.16
N MET A 262 -12.99 2.56 2.50
CA MET A 262 -12.00 1.68 1.87
C MET A 262 -11.28 0.81 2.90
N ILE A 263 -10.85 1.40 4.02
CA ILE A 263 -10.23 0.67 5.14
C ILE A 263 -11.17 -0.41 5.68
N GLN A 264 -12.44 -0.08 5.91
CA GLN A 264 -13.42 -1.03 6.44
C GLN A 264 -13.71 -2.18 5.45
N LYS A 265 -13.80 -1.90 4.15
CA LYS A 265 -14.01 -2.93 3.13
C LYS A 265 -12.78 -3.83 2.98
N GLY A 266 -11.57 -3.27 2.94
CA GLY A 266 -10.33 -4.05 2.92
C GLY A 266 -10.18 -4.93 4.16
N LEU A 267 -10.52 -4.40 5.34
CA LEU A 267 -10.51 -5.16 6.58
C LEU A 267 -11.46 -6.38 6.51
N LYS A 268 -12.71 -6.18 6.04
CA LYS A 268 -13.67 -7.27 5.84
C LYS A 268 -13.18 -8.33 4.86
N ALA A 269 -12.53 -7.91 3.79
CA ALA A 269 -11.93 -8.79 2.79
C ALA A 269 -10.66 -9.52 3.26
N GLY A 270 -10.11 -9.16 4.43
CA GLY A 270 -8.83 -9.68 4.92
C GLY A 270 -7.62 -9.23 4.08
N LYS A 271 -7.74 -8.10 3.41
CA LYS A 271 -6.72 -7.54 2.51
C LYS A 271 -6.11 -6.28 3.13
N PRO A 272 -4.77 -6.11 3.07
CA PRO A 272 -4.13 -4.92 3.62
C PRO A 272 -4.56 -3.66 2.89
N VAL A 273 -4.80 -2.60 3.65
CA VAL A 273 -5.05 -1.26 3.12
C VAL A 273 -3.89 -0.37 3.54
N ILE A 274 -3.31 0.33 2.59
CA ILE A 274 -2.23 1.29 2.78
C ILE A 274 -2.82 2.69 2.71
N THR A 275 -2.69 3.49 3.76
CA THR A 275 -3.02 4.91 3.72
C THR A 275 -1.77 5.68 3.33
N ALA A 276 -1.83 6.39 2.20
CA ALA A 276 -0.68 6.95 1.53
C ALA A 276 -0.84 8.44 1.23
N THR A 277 0.29 9.09 0.98
CA THR A 277 0.49 10.48 0.57
C THR A 277 0.09 11.52 1.61
N GLN A 278 0.87 12.59 1.72
CA GLN A 278 0.64 13.74 2.60
C GLN A 278 0.39 13.38 4.08
N MET A 279 1.06 12.32 4.57
CA MET A 279 0.91 11.90 5.98
C MET A 279 1.66 12.84 6.93
N LEU A 280 2.94 13.13 6.63
CA LEU A 280 3.81 14.05 7.38
C LEU A 280 4.54 15.00 6.42
N ASP A 281 3.84 15.54 5.41
CA ASP A 281 4.42 16.31 4.30
C ASP A 281 5.28 17.47 4.75
N SER A 282 4.87 18.19 5.81
CA SER A 282 5.66 19.29 6.37
C SER A 282 7.07 18.86 6.79
N MET A 283 7.24 17.57 7.13
CA MET A 283 8.54 17.01 7.54
C MET A 283 9.53 16.82 6.37
N MET A 284 9.13 17.04 5.15
CA MET A 284 10.08 17.24 4.05
C MET A 284 11.02 18.43 4.32
N ARG A 285 10.56 19.44 5.05
CA ARG A 285 11.27 20.72 5.30
C ARG A 285 11.43 21.05 6.77
N SER A 286 10.58 20.47 7.64
CA SER A 286 10.56 20.70 9.09
C SER A 286 10.95 19.44 9.86
N PRO A 287 11.72 19.53 10.97
CA PRO A 287 12.07 18.36 11.78
C PRO A 287 10.90 17.86 12.65
N ARG A 288 9.76 18.52 12.64
CA ARG A 288 8.54 18.16 13.40
C ARG A 288 7.31 18.29 12.54
N PRO A 289 6.33 17.38 12.68
CA PRO A 289 5.06 17.47 11.98
C PRO A 289 4.18 18.57 12.54
N THR A 290 3.18 18.98 11.78
CA THR A 290 2.07 19.81 12.24
C THR A 290 1.10 19.00 13.11
N ARG A 291 0.29 19.66 13.93
CA ARG A 291 -0.76 19.00 14.72
C ARG A 291 -1.83 18.34 13.84
N ALA A 292 -2.12 18.93 12.68
CA ALA A 292 -3.07 18.35 11.72
C ALA A 292 -2.57 17.02 11.16
N GLU A 293 -1.28 16.93 10.80
CA GLU A 293 -0.65 15.69 10.32
C GLU A 293 -0.63 14.60 11.40
N VAL A 294 -0.29 14.95 12.65
CA VAL A 294 -0.36 14.02 13.79
C VAL A 294 -1.77 13.46 13.94
N SER A 295 -2.78 14.33 13.86
CA SER A 295 -4.19 13.92 13.93
C SER A 295 -4.59 13.03 12.76
N ASP A 296 -4.12 13.32 11.55
CA ASP A 296 -4.42 12.54 10.36
C ASP A 296 -3.85 11.11 10.44
N VAL A 297 -2.57 10.97 10.83
CA VAL A 297 -1.95 9.66 11.05
C VAL A 297 -2.69 8.86 12.12
N ALA A 298 -2.99 9.47 13.27
CA ALA A 298 -3.73 8.82 14.35
C ALA A 298 -5.13 8.37 13.89
N ASN A 299 -5.85 9.20 13.11
CA ASN A 299 -7.15 8.83 12.56
C ASN A 299 -7.07 7.63 11.60
N ALA A 300 -6.05 7.55 10.74
CA ALA A 300 -5.85 6.39 9.88
C ALA A 300 -5.67 5.09 10.70
N VAL A 301 -4.94 5.16 11.83
CA VAL A 301 -4.79 4.05 12.77
C VAL A 301 -6.13 3.71 13.45
N PHE A 302 -6.88 4.70 13.91
CA PHE A 302 -8.21 4.50 14.49
C PHE A 302 -9.20 3.91 13.51
N ASP A 303 -9.13 4.27 12.24
CA ASP A 303 -9.93 3.69 11.16
C ASP A 303 -9.59 2.21 10.91
N GLY A 304 -8.38 1.77 11.30
CA GLY A 304 -7.93 0.39 11.22
C GLY A 304 -7.07 0.09 9.98
N THR A 305 -6.39 1.09 9.42
CA THR A 305 -5.45 0.87 8.31
C THR A 305 -4.41 -0.21 8.64
N ALA A 306 -3.98 -0.98 7.64
CA ALA A 306 -2.91 -1.95 7.84
C ALA A 306 -1.52 -1.30 7.81
N CYS A 307 -1.35 -0.32 6.93
CA CYS A 307 -0.11 0.40 6.76
C CYS A 307 -0.35 1.90 6.63
N VAL A 308 0.63 2.67 7.08
CA VAL A 308 0.81 4.09 6.76
C VAL A 308 2.09 4.26 5.95
N MET A 309 2.12 5.20 5.00
CA MET A 309 3.24 5.35 4.07
C MET A 309 3.83 6.76 4.11
N LEU A 310 5.16 6.82 4.20
CA LEU A 310 5.97 8.01 3.97
C LEU A 310 6.42 8.02 2.51
N SER A 311 6.17 9.11 1.80
CA SER A 311 6.50 9.31 0.39
C SER A 311 7.72 10.20 0.24
N GLY A 312 7.53 11.49 -0.06
CA GLY A 312 8.59 12.48 -0.18
C GLY A 312 9.40 12.65 1.09
N GLU A 313 8.77 12.47 2.25
CA GLU A 313 9.38 12.63 3.58
C GLU A 313 10.64 11.77 3.74
N THR A 314 10.64 10.55 3.19
CA THR A 314 11.81 9.66 3.22
C THR A 314 12.57 9.61 1.90
N ALA A 315 11.93 9.91 0.75
CA ALA A 315 12.57 9.82 -0.55
C ALA A 315 13.50 11.02 -0.85
N SER A 316 13.07 12.24 -0.52
CA SER A 316 13.76 13.49 -0.87
C SER A 316 13.76 14.55 0.24
N GLY A 317 13.06 14.26 1.35
CA GLY A 317 12.98 15.16 2.51
C GLY A 317 14.29 15.37 3.22
N LYS A 318 14.39 16.46 3.95
CA LYS A 318 15.60 16.81 4.75
C LYS A 318 15.70 15.99 6.04
N TYR A 319 14.61 15.40 6.51
CA TYR A 319 14.51 14.77 7.83
C TYR A 319 13.91 13.34 7.76
N PRO A 320 14.47 12.42 6.92
CA PRO A 320 13.86 11.11 6.68
C PRO A 320 13.78 10.23 7.93
N ILE A 321 14.78 10.26 8.79
CA ILE A 321 14.80 9.45 10.02
C ILE A 321 13.85 10.03 11.07
N GLU A 322 13.80 11.35 11.20
CA GLU A 322 12.90 12.06 12.10
C GLU A 322 11.44 11.83 11.69
N ALA A 323 11.14 11.84 10.38
CA ALA A 323 9.82 11.54 9.85
C ALA A 323 9.39 10.11 10.20
N LEU A 324 10.27 9.13 10.03
CA LEU A 324 9.99 7.76 10.46
C LEU A 324 9.78 7.65 11.97
N LYS A 325 10.61 8.31 12.79
CA LYS A 325 10.47 8.31 14.25
C LYS A 325 9.14 8.93 14.68
N ALA A 326 8.77 10.09 14.11
CA ALA A 326 7.48 10.73 14.38
C ALA A 326 6.31 9.82 13.99
N MET A 327 6.38 9.16 12.83
CA MET A 327 5.36 8.20 12.40
C MET A 327 5.23 7.03 13.38
N VAL A 328 6.34 6.48 13.84
CA VAL A 328 6.36 5.38 14.84
C VAL A 328 5.72 5.81 16.15
N GLU A 329 6.08 6.99 16.66
CA GLU A 329 5.54 7.57 17.90
C GLU A 329 4.03 7.74 17.81
N ILE A 330 3.54 8.44 16.78
CA ILE A 330 2.10 8.68 16.60
C ILE A 330 1.31 7.37 16.49
N VAL A 331 1.82 6.42 15.69
CA VAL A 331 1.17 5.12 15.51
C VAL A 331 1.11 4.35 16.82
N THR A 332 2.20 4.33 17.60
CA THR A 332 2.27 3.60 18.87
C THR A 332 1.30 4.18 19.89
N ASP A 333 1.31 5.51 20.08
CA ASP A 333 0.42 6.20 21.02
C ASP A 333 -1.06 6.00 20.63
N ALA A 334 -1.37 6.07 19.32
CA ALA A 334 -2.72 5.80 18.84
C ALA A 334 -3.15 4.36 19.14
N GLU A 335 -2.28 3.37 18.90
CA GLU A 335 -2.56 1.96 19.18
C GLU A 335 -2.75 1.65 20.67
N GLU A 336 -1.99 2.28 21.55
CA GLU A 336 -2.12 2.12 23.02
C GLU A 336 -3.47 2.59 23.54
N SER A 337 -4.08 3.58 22.89
CA SER A 337 -5.41 4.06 23.23
C SER A 337 -6.55 3.15 22.76
N ILE A 338 -6.28 2.16 21.89
CA ILE A 338 -7.30 1.28 21.33
C ILE A 338 -7.50 0.04 22.18
N HIS A 339 -8.73 -0.14 22.64
CA HIS A 339 -9.17 -1.39 23.31
C HIS A 339 -9.54 -2.44 22.25
N TYR A 340 -8.55 -3.17 21.68
CA TYR A 340 -8.74 -4.10 20.58
C TYR A 340 -9.77 -5.21 20.87
N TRP A 341 -9.78 -5.83 22.06
CA TRP A 341 -10.79 -6.85 22.41
C TRP A 341 -12.20 -6.30 22.46
N LYS A 342 -12.41 -5.07 22.99
CA LYS A 342 -13.72 -4.41 22.95
C LYS A 342 -14.15 -4.11 21.52
N ARG A 343 -13.18 -3.76 20.67
CA ARG A 343 -13.43 -3.52 19.23
C ARG A 343 -13.79 -4.82 18.53
N PHE A 344 -13.09 -5.92 18.80
CA PHE A 344 -13.38 -7.25 18.28
C PHE A 344 -14.80 -7.71 18.64
N GLN A 345 -15.23 -7.58 19.90
CA GLN A 345 -16.58 -7.91 20.36
C GLN A 345 -17.68 -7.10 19.67
N LYS A 346 -17.39 -5.86 19.27
CA LYS A 346 -18.35 -4.99 18.57
C LYS A 346 -18.38 -5.21 17.05
N GLN A 347 -17.38 -5.90 16.50
CA GLN A 347 -17.34 -6.19 15.07
C GLN A 347 -18.42 -7.24 14.75
N GLN A 348 -19.48 -6.81 14.07
CA GLN A 348 -20.43 -7.70 13.42
C GLN A 348 -19.77 -8.24 12.13
N ILE A 349 -18.72 -9.03 12.25
CA ILE A 349 -18.19 -9.76 11.12
C ILE A 349 -19.12 -10.96 10.93
N THR A 350 -19.99 -10.88 9.96
CA THR A 350 -20.73 -12.05 9.46
C THR A 350 -19.68 -13.05 8.98
N THR A 351 -19.47 -14.10 9.76
CA THR A 351 -18.71 -15.26 9.29
C THR A 351 -19.48 -15.82 8.12
N SER A 352 -18.86 -15.82 6.95
CA SER A 352 -19.39 -16.57 5.80
C SER A 352 -19.46 -18.06 6.22
N SER A 353 -20.30 -18.87 5.57
CA SER A 353 -20.36 -20.34 5.80
C SER A 353 -19.06 -21.07 5.40
N ASN A 354 -17.93 -20.37 5.40
CA ASN A 354 -16.60 -20.86 5.04
C ASN A 354 -15.86 -21.33 6.30
N ILE A 355 -15.32 -22.53 6.27
CA ILE A 355 -14.57 -23.15 7.37
C ILE A 355 -13.42 -22.26 7.84
N ASN A 356 -12.68 -21.68 6.91
CA ASN A 356 -11.52 -20.83 7.21
C ASN A 356 -11.91 -19.59 8.02
N ASP A 357 -13.02 -18.95 7.66
CA ASP A 357 -13.57 -17.80 8.38
C ASP A 357 -14.01 -18.17 9.82
N ALA A 358 -14.71 -19.28 9.94
CA ALA A 358 -15.16 -19.78 11.25
C ALA A 358 -13.97 -20.10 12.18
N ILE A 359 -12.97 -20.81 11.66
CA ILE A 359 -11.78 -21.21 12.43
C ILE A 359 -10.96 -19.97 12.83
N THR A 360 -10.70 -19.04 11.93
CA THR A 360 -9.90 -17.85 12.23
C THR A 360 -10.61 -16.88 13.19
N HIS A 361 -11.93 -16.77 13.11
CA HIS A 361 -12.74 -16.05 14.09
C HIS A 361 -12.67 -16.71 15.47
N THR A 362 -12.92 -18.03 15.54
CA THR A 362 -12.87 -18.80 16.78
C THR A 362 -11.47 -18.76 17.41
N CYS A 363 -10.41 -18.77 16.59
CA CYS A 363 -9.03 -18.59 17.05
C CYS A 363 -8.84 -17.25 17.80
N CYS A 364 -9.38 -16.14 17.27
CA CYS A 364 -9.33 -14.84 17.93
C CYS A 364 -10.21 -14.79 19.18
N LEU A 365 -11.38 -15.42 19.16
CA LEU A 365 -12.28 -15.51 20.29
C LEU A 365 -11.64 -16.31 21.44
N THR A 366 -11.06 -17.47 21.13
CA THR A 366 -10.32 -18.30 22.10
C THR A 366 -9.14 -17.53 22.70
N ALA A 367 -8.41 -16.77 21.86
CA ALA A 367 -7.29 -15.94 22.34
C ALA A 367 -7.76 -14.83 23.28
N MET A 368 -8.92 -14.25 23.04
CA MET A 368 -9.53 -13.25 23.92
C MET A 368 -9.97 -13.86 25.26
N ASP A 369 -10.70 -14.98 25.21
CA ASP A 369 -11.29 -15.62 26.40
C ASP A 369 -10.21 -16.15 27.34
N LEU A 370 -9.07 -16.59 26.83
CA LEU A 370 -7.95 -17.14 27.60
C LEU A 370 -6.83 -16.10 27.89
N ASP A 371 -7.02 -14.84 27.53
CA ASP A 371 -5.97 -13.81 27.61
C ASP A 371 -4.63 -14.29 26.98
N ALA A 372 -4.71 -15.01 25.86
CA ALA A 372 -3.55 -15.57 25.21
C ALA A 372 -2.56 -14.48 24.79
N LYS A 373 -1.27 -14.72 25.02
CA LYS A 373 -0.21 -13.73 24.77
C LYS A 373 0.20 -13.65 23.29
N ALA A 374 -0.07 -14.71 22.51
CA ALA A 374 0.13 -14.71 21.07
C ALA A 374 -0.84 -15.66 20.36
N ILE A 375 -1.17 -15.35 19.11
CA ILE A 375 -1.74 -16.29 18.14
C ILE A 375 -0.61 -16.72 17.21
N VAL A 376 -0.38 -18.04 17.10
CA VAL A 376 0.63 -18.58 16.19
C VAL A 376 -0.05 -19.20 14.98
N VAL A 377 0.36 -18.77 13.79
CA VAL A 377 -0.22 -19.20 12.53
C VAL A 377 0.83 -19.87 11.67
N THR A 378 0.62 -21.13 11.28
CA THR A 378 1.45 -21.78 10.25
C THR A 378 0.81 -21.61 8.89
N THR A 379 1.55 -21.06 7.94
CA THR A 379 1.01 -20.71 6.62
C THR A 379 2.03 -20.83 5.50
N SER A 380 1.65 -21.44 4.38
CA SER A 380 2.49 -21.52 3.17
C SER A 380 2.39 -20.29 2.26
N SER A 381 1.21 -19.66 2.19
CA SER A 381 0.93 -18.53 1.29
C SER A 381 0.62 -17.22 2.03
N GLY A 382 0.67 -17.22 3.35
CA GLY A 382 0.26 -16.07 4.18
C GLY A 382 -1.27 -15.93 4.36
N HIS A 383 -2.09 -16.75 3.70
CA HIS A 383 -3.54 -16.59 3.72
C HIS A 383 -4.13 -16.65 5.13
N THR A 384 -3.78 -17.69 5.92
CA THR A 384 -4.30 -17.83 7.30
C THR A 384 -3.93 -16.65 8.18
N ALA A 385 -2.69 -16.13 8.05
CA ALA A 385 -2.25 -14.96 8.81
C ALA A 385 -3.07 -13.71 8.46
N ARG A 386 -3.41 -13.50 7.18
CA ARG A 386 -4.28 -12.41 6.74
C ARG A 386 -5.71 -12.57 7.27
N MET A 387 -6.23 -13.80 7.31
CA MET A 387 -7.58 -14.05 7.83
C MET A 387 -7.68 -13.83 9.34
N VAL A 388 -6.67 -14.19 10.12
CA VAL A 388 -6.59 -13.85 11.56
C VAL A 388 -6.43 -12.34 11.75
N CYS A 389 -5.56 -11.72 10.96
CA CYS A 389 -5.24 -10.30 11.02
C CYS A 389 -6.49 -9.39 10.83
N ARG A 390 -7.48 -9.79 10.03
CA ARG A 390 -8.70 -8.99 9.79
C ARG A 390 -9.55 -8.76 11.04
N PHE A 391 -9.43 -9.65 12.05
CA PHE A 391 -10.16 -9.52 13.31
C PHE A 391 -9.47 -8.56 14.30
N ARG A 392 -8.25 -8.09 14.01
CA ARG A 392 -7.49 -7.16 14.86
C ARG A 392 -7.36 -7.62 16.30
N PRO A 393 -6.83 -8.84 16.59
CA PRO A 393 -6.65 -9.31 17.95
C PRO A 393 -5.72 -8.40 18.76
N ALA A 394 -5.93 -8.32 20.08
CA ALA A 394 -5.05 -7.51 20.95
C ALA A 394 -3.64 -8.10 21.06
N CYS A 395 -3.50 -9.43 21.04
CA CYS A 395 -2.20 -10.09 21.04
C CYS A 395 -1.53 -10.10 19.65
N PRO A 396 -0.19 -10.25 19.57
CA PRO A 396 0.53 -10.37 18.31
C PRO A 396 0.18 -11.66 17.57
N ILE A 397 0.34 -11.64 16.24
CA ILE A 397 0.16 -12.78 15.35
C ILE A 397 1.54 -13.23 14.87
N ALA A 398 2.07 -14.32 15.41
CA ALA A 398 3.31 -14.93 14.97
C ALA A 398 3.01 -15.83 13.75
N ALA A 399 3.49 -15.44 12.57
CA ALA A 399 3.27 -16.20 11.34
C ALA A 399 4.50 -17.01 10.96
N LEU A 400 4.39 -18.33 11.04
CA LEU A 400 5.44 -19.26 10.65
C LEU A 400 5.28 -19.64 9.18
N THR A 401 6.30 -19.41 8.36
CA THR A 401 6.30 -19.72 6.92
C THR A 401 7.62 -20.35 6.48
N MET A 402 7.57 -21.10 5.39
CA MET A 402 8.73 -21.85 4.87
C MET A 402 9.50 -21.09 3.79
N THR A 403 9.02 -19.93 3.31
CA THR A 403 9.65 -19.19 2.22
C THR A 403 9.93 -17.74 2.61
N GLU A 404 11.10 -17.23 2.24
CA GLU A 404 11.48 -15.84 2.48
C GLU A 404 10.54 -14.85 1.75
N LYS A 405 10.04 -15.20 0.58
CA LYS A 405 9.08 -14.38 -0.18
C LYS A 405 7.81 -14.13 0.65
N VAL A 406 7.18 -15.19 1.15
CA VAL A 406 5.97 -15.07 1.99
C VAL A 406 6.28 -14.35 3.30
N ARG A 407 7.45 -14.61 3.91
CA ARG A 407 7.91 -13.90 5.11
C ARG A 407 7.97 -12.41 4.86
N ARG A 408 8.56 -11.95 3.76
CA ARG A 408 8.62 -10.54 3.39
C ARG A 408 7.23 -9.97 3.09
N GLN A 409 6.41 -10.71 2.32
CA GLN A 409 5.05 -10.28 2.00
C GLN A 409 4.19 -10.06 3.24
N LEU A 410 4.34 -10.91 4.25
CA LEU A 410 3.61 -10.76 5.51
C LEU A 410 4.03 -9.53 6.34
N ALA A 411 5.15 -8.90 6.04
CA ALA A 411 5.65 -7.74 6.77
C ALA A 411 4.74 -6.50 6.68
N ILE A 412 3.85 -6.39 5.68
CA ILE A 412 2.87 -5.31 5.55
C ILE A 412 1.49 -5.65 6.15
N ASN A 413 1.33 -6.82 6.77
CA ASN A 413 0.06 -7.21 7.37
C ASN A 413 0.01 -6.76 8.84
N TRP A 414 -1.07 -6.09 9.20
CA TRP A 414 -1.28 -5.55 10.53
C TRP A 414 -1.13 -6.62 11.63
N GLY A 415 -0.37 -6.31 12.69
CA GLY A 415 -0.18 -7.20 13.84
C GLY A 415 0.62 -8.46 13.57
N VAL A 416 0.97 -8.77 12.32
CA VAL A 416 1.72 -9.98 11.94
C VAL A 416 3.21 -9.77 12.14
N ILE A 417 3.85 -10.76 12.79
CA ILE A 417 5.31 -10.89 12.92
C ILE A 417 5.69 -12.18 12.20
N PRO A 418 6.28 -12.09 11.00
CA PRO A 418 6.58 -13.27 10.21
C PRO A 418 7.94 -13.87 10.54
N PHE A 419 7.98 -15.18 10.69
CA PHE A 419 9.18 -15.97 10.95
C PHE A 419 9.40 -17.00 9.86
N LEU A 420 10.66 -17.18 9.47
CA LEU A 420 11.06 -18.27 8.58
C LEU A 420 11.31 -19.53 9.40
N THR A 421 10.70 -20.64 8.97
CA THR A 421 10.88 -21.95 9.60
C THR A 421 11.21 -22.99 8.56
N GLY A 422 11.80 -24.11 9.00
CA GLY A 422 11.97 -25.28 8.13
C GLY A 422 10.63 -25.94 7.77
N SER A 423 10.67 -26.91 6.86
CA SER A 423 9.48 -27.69 6.51
C SER A 423 8.97 -28.49 7.71
N VAL A 424 7.66 -28.53 7.85
CA VAL A 424 6.99 -29.22 8.95
C VAL A 424 6.08 -30.29 8.38
N ASN A 425 6.28 -31.54 8.80
CA ASN A 425 5.64 -32.71 8.23
C ASN A 425 4.65 -33.40 9.19
N SER A 426 4.50 -32.90 10.42
CA SER A 426 3.54 -33.44 11.39
C SER A 426 2.89 -32.34 12.23
N THR A 427 1.70 -32.61 12.75
CA THR A 427 0.97 -31.74 13.67
C THR A 427 1.73 -31.49 14.96
N ASP A 428 2.35 -32.53 15.52
CA ASP A 428 3.11 -32.40 16.75
C ASP A 428 4.33 -31.51 16.60
N ARG A 429 5.01 -31.60 15.44
CA ARG A 429 6.13 -30.69 15.14
C ARG A 429 5.67 -29.25 14.94
N ILE A 430 4.48 -28.99 14.36
CA ILE A 430 3.91 -27.64 14.30
C ILE A 430 3.74 -27.07 15.69
N PHE A 431 3.19 -27.86 16.60
CA PHE A 431 2.89 -27.38 17.94
C PHE A 431 4.15 -27.08 18.76
N SER A 432 5.14 -28.01 18.75
CA SER A 432 6.41 -27.78 19.41
C SER A 432 7.15 -26.56 18.80
N LEU A 433 7.26 -26.49 17.46
CA LEU A 433 7.91 -25.38 16.76
C LEU A 433 7.21 -24.04 17.03
N SER A 434 5.87 -24.03 17.13
CA SER A 434 5.11 -22.81 17.44
C SER A 434 5.49 -22.25 18.81
N ALA A 435 5.56 -23.10 19.84
CA ALA A 435 5.97 -22.69 21.17
C ALA A 435 7.45 -22.29 21.22
N GLU A 436 8.33 -23.06 20.59
CA GLU A 436 9.77 -22.77 20.47
C GLU A 436 10.02 -21.36 19.89
N VAL A 437 9.39 -21.04 18.73
CA VAL A 437 9.63 -19.77 18.04
C VAL A 437 9.15 -18.58 18.87
N VAL A 438 7.94 -18.63 19.42
CA VAL A 438 7.41 -17.48 20.17
C VAL A 438 8.16 -17.23 21.47
N LEU A 439 8.69 -18.28 22.10
CA LEU A 439 9.51 -18.19 23.29
C LEU A 439 10.90 -17.64 22.97
N LYS A 440 11.58 -18.18 21.94
CA LYS A 440 12.89 -17.73 21.47
C LYS A 440 12.89 -16.25 21.08
N GLU A 441 11.84 -15.83 20.38
CA GLU A 441 11.67 -14.45 19.92
C GLU A 441 11.10 -13.52 21.01
N ARG A 442 10.93 -14.05 22.24
CA ARG A 442 10.45 -13.30 23.42
C ARG A 442 9.10 -12.61 23.20
N LEU A 443 8.22 -13.26 22.45
CA LEU A 443 6.84 -12.82 22.30
C LEU A 443 5.98 -13.26 23.48
N VAL A 444 6.39 -14.34 24.15
CA VAL A 444 5.75 -14.95 25.31
C VAL A 444 6.81 -15.43 26.31
N GLU A 445 6.37 -15.69 27.53
CA GLU A 445 7.18 -16.26 28.59
C GLU A 445 6.70 -17.70 28.93
N VAL A 446 7.51 -18.46 29.69
CA VAL A 446 7.10 -19.78 30.22
C VAL A 446 5.89 -19.60 31.13
N GLY A 447 4.86 -20.40 30.93
CA GLY A 447 3.57 -20.30 31.63
C GLY A 447 2.51 -19.52 30.86
N ASP A 448 2.88 -18.77 29.81
CA ASP A 448 1.92 -18.06 28.96
C ASP A 448 1.11 -19.01 28.08
N THR A 449 -0.14 -18.63 27.82
CA THR A 449 -1.01 -19.34 26.87
C THR A 449 -0.88 -18.79 25.47
N VAL A 450 -0.78 -19.69 24.47
CA VAL A 450 -0.80 -19.38 23.04
C VAL A 450 -1.92 -20.14 22.34
N VAL A 451 -2.49 -19.53 21.31
CA VAL A 451 -3.45 -20.17 20.41
C VAL A 451 -2.79 -20.43 19.07
N ILE A 452 -2.74 -21.68 18.66
CA ILE A 452 -2.07 -22.13 17.42
C ILE A 452 -3.13 -22.49 16.40
N THR A 453 -2.98 -22.02 15.16
CA THR A 453 -3.86 -22.39 14.05
C THR A 453 -3.05 -22.78 12.81
N ALA A 454 -3.52 -23.81 12.11
CA ALA A 454 -2.89 -24.37 10.93
C ALA A 454 -3.91 -25.01 10.00
N GLY A 455 -3.48 -25.32 8.78
CA GLY A 455 -4.25 -26.13 7.82
C GLY A 455 -3.72 -27.55 7.72
N THR A 456 -4.61 -28.55 7.77
CA THR A 456 -4.31 -29.96 7.54
C THR A 456 -5.23 -30.51 6.44
N PRO A 457 -4.71 -31.36 5.49
CA PRO A 457 -3.32 -31.78 5.31
C PRO A 457 -2.40 -30.64 4.89
N PHE A 458 -1.11 -30.76 5.22
CA PHE A 458 -0.11 -29.73 4.94
C PHE A 458 0.08 -29.52 3.43
N GLY A 459 0.48 -28.28 3.05
CA GLY A 459 0.77 -27.91 1.65
C GLY A 459 -0.45 -27.53 0.83
N LYS A 460 -1.67 -27.63 1.34
CA LYS A 460 -2.88 -27.18 0.65
C LYS A 460 -3.24 -25.75 1.11
N THR A 461 -3.16 -24.79 0.20
CA THR A 461 -3.52 -23.39 0.50
C THR A 461 -5.02 -23.27 0.84
N GLY A 462 -5.35 -22.44 1.83
CA GLY A 462 -6.75 -22.18 2.21
C GLY A 462 -7.41 -23.30 3.02
N SER A 463 -6.64 -24.26 3.57
CA SER A 463 -7.15 -25.40 4.33
C SER A 463 -7.14 -25.20 5.85
N THR A 464 -7.15 -23.95 6.36
CA THR A 464 -7.12 -23.66 7.81
C THR A 464 -8.33 -24.30 8.49
N ASN A 465 -8.10 -25.35 9.30
CA ASN A 465 -9.16 -26.18 9.89
C ASN A 465 -8.82 -26.68 11.30
N LEU A 466 -7.73 -26.20 11.90
CA LEU A 466 -7.25 -26.66 13.19
C LEU A 466 -6.98 -25.48 14.13
N ILE A 467 -7.40 -25.63 15.38
CA ILE A 467 -7.03 -24.76 16.50
C ILE A 467 -6.50 -25.64 17.63
N LYS A 468 -5.39 -25.22 18.25
CA LYS A 468 -4.85 -25.79 19.48
C LYS A 468 -4.53 -24.68 20.47
N VAL A 469 -4.92 -24.87 21.72
CA VAL A 469 -4.46 -24.06 22.83
C VAL A 469 -3.29 -24.78 23.49
N GLN A 470 -2.23 -24.03 23.83
CA GLN A 470 -1.06 -24.59 24.49
C GLN A 470 -0.51 -23.60 25.50
N VAL A 471 -0.16 -24.10 26.71
CA VAL A 471 0.68 -23.40 27.66
C VAL A 471 2.14 -23.62 27.23
N VAL A 472 2.94 -22.58 27.27
CA VAL A 472 4.37 -22.65 26.91
C VAL A 472 5.15 -23.17 28.11
N GLU A 473 5.90 -24.27 27.94
CA GLU A 473 6.65 -24.96 28.97
C GLU A 473 8.16 -24.88 28.73
N GLU A 474 8.99 -25.07 29.74
CA GLU A 474 10.46 -25.06 29.64
C GLU A 474 11.00 -26.13 28.66
N GLU A 475 10.32 -27.27 28.58
CA GLU A 475 10.66 -28.35 27.66
C GLU A 475 10.65 -27.90 26.17
N ASN A 476 9.92 -26.84 25.86
CA ASN A 476 9.91 -26.22 24.53
C ASN A 476 11.26 -25.52 24.18
N LEU A 477 12.16 -25.34 25.16
CA LEU A 477 13.51 -24.79 24.92
C LEU A 477 14.56 -25.86 24.60
N CYS A 478 14.29 -27.13 24.92
CA CYS A 478 15.28 -28.22 24.93
C CYS A 478 15.37 -29.00 23.58
N SER A 479 14.66 -28.57 22.53
CA SER A 479 14.57 -29.26 21.23
C SER A 479 15.58 -28.76 20.18
N PHE A 480 16.75 -28.24 20.60
CA PHE A 480 17.82 -27.78 19.68
C PHE A 480 18.99 -28.73 19.64
#